data_aa23c924b2a8e9c5a02fc20334f47753
#
_entry.id   aa23c924b2a8e9c5a02fc20334f47753
#
_cell.length_a   1.000
_cell.length_b   1.000
_cell.length_c   1.000
_cell.angle_alpha   90.00
_cell.angle_beta   90.00
_cell.angle_gamma   90.00
#
_symmetry.space_group_name_H-M   'P 1'
#
loop_
_entity.id
_entity.type
_entity.pdbx_description
1 polymer ?
#
loop_
_entity_poly.entity_id
_entity_poly.type
_entity_poly.pdbx_seq_one_letter_code
_entity_poly.pdbx_strand_id
1 'polypeptide(L)'
;KTFLGPVILATGHSARDVYRWLAANKVPIEAKGIAVGVRLEHPAGLIDQIQYHNRNGRGKYLPAAEYSFVTQVEGRGVYSFCMCPGGFIVPAASGPEQVVVNGMSPSNRGSRWSNSGMVVEIQPEDIMNDERLTMNDEAEGSHPELAVLRFQEELERQCWLQGGRRQTAPAQRMADFTRRKLSYDLPESSYSPGLISSPLHFWMPEFITGRLSQ
;
A
#
# COMPACT_ATOMS: atom_id res chain seq x y z
N LYS A 1 38.19 -3.63 -4.45
CA LYS A 1 38.71 -3.05 -5.70
C LYS A 1 38.19 -1.63 -5.80
N THR A 2 39.06 -0.66 -6.10
CA THR A 2 38.71 0.73 -6.32
C THR A 2 38.63 0.98 -7.83
N PHE A 3 37.56 1.63 -8.29
CA PHE A 3 37.36 2.06 -9.66
C PHE A 3 37.35 3.58 -9.68
N LEU A 4 38.02 4.19 -10.65
CA LEU A 4 38.01 5.64 -10.87
C LEU A 4 37.02 5.97 -11.98
N GLY A 5 36.16 6.97 -11.75
CA GLY A 5 35.19 7.45 -12.74
C GLY A 5 33.88 7.92 -12.12
N PRO A 6 32.95 8.38 -12.94
CA PRO A 6 31.61 8.76 -12.48
C PRO A 6 30.85 7.53 -11.94
N VAL A 7 30.06 7.75 -10.89
CA VAL A 7 29.23 6.72 -10.26
C VAL A 7 27.77 6.97 -10.55
N ILE A 8 27.05 5.94 -11.02
CA ILE A 8 25.59 5.96 -11.18
C ILE A 8 25.01 5.16 -10.02
N LEU A 9 24.28 5.84 -9.12
CA LEU A 9 23.57 5.22 -8.01
C LEU A 9 22.17 4.79 -8.50
N ALA A 10 21.93 3.51 -8.66
CA ALA A 10 20.67 2.94 -9.16
C ALA A 10 20.22 1.72 -8.33
N THR A 11 20.12 1.92 -7.02
CA THR A 11 19.86 0.86 -6.02
C THR A 11 18.38 0.50 -5.87
N GLY A 12 17.48 1.25 -6.51
CA GLY A 12 16.03 1.09 -6.39
C GLY A 12 15.45 1.76 -5.13
N HIS A 13 14.13 1.91 -5.11
CA HIS A 13 13.42 2.65 -4.06
C HIS A 13 13.40 1.94 -2.70
N SER A 14 13.66 0.65 -2.64
CA SER A 14 13.64 -0.13 -1.39
C SER A 14 15.00 -0.20 -0.67
N ALA A 15 16.02 0.46 -1.20
CA ALA A 15 17.35 0.53 -0.58
C ALA A 15 17.38 1.59 0.54
N ARG A 16 16.68 1.31 1.63
CA ARG A 16 16.48 2.25 2.76
C ARG A 16 17.79 2.57 3.49
N ASP A 17 18.70 1.63 3.54
CA ASP A 17 20.06 1.78 4.05
C ASP A 17 20.86 2.84 3.27
N VAL A 18 20.65 2.91 1.96
CA VAL A 18 21.28 3.94 1.11
C VAL A 18 20.75 5.33 1.44
N TYR A 19 19.45 5.50 1.64
CA TYR A 19 18.88 6.80 2.06
C TYR A 19 19.47 7.26 3.40
N ARG A 20 19.54 6.37 4.38
CA ARG A 20 20.15 6.65 5.69
C ARG A 20 21.65 6.99 5.55
N TRP A 21 22.36 6.26 4.70
CA TRP A 21 23.76 6.53 4.43
C TRP A 21 23.97 7.93 3.78
N LEU A 22 23.12 8.30 2.83
CA LEU A 22 23.16 9.63 2.19
C LEU A 22 22.94 10.74 3.21
N ALA A 23 21.91 10.62 4.05
CA ALA A 23 21.64 11.59 5.12
C ALA A 23 22.80 11.70 6.11
N ALA A 24 23.32 10.56 6.61
CA ALA A 24 24.44 10.52 7.55
C ALA A 24 25.73 11.13 6.97
N ASN A 25 25.93 11.05 5.66
CA ASN A 25 27.07 11.63 4.96
C ASN A 25 26.79 13.05 4.41
N LYS A 26 25.69 13.68 4.85
CA LYS A 26 25.32 15.07 4.48
C LYS A 26 25.18 15.27 2.97
N VAL A 27 24.82 14.23 2.23
CA VAL A 27 24.44 14.37 0.82
C VAL A 27 23.07 15.02 0.77
N PRO A 28 22.88 16.11 0.01
CA PRO A 28 21.59 16.79 -0.06
C PRO A 28 20.52 15.86 -0.62
N ILE A 29 19.50 15.57 0.20
CA ILE A 29 18.27 14.85 -0.16
C ILE A 29 17.09 15.61 0.43
N GLU A 30 15.92 15.42 -0.14
CA GLU A 30 14.69 16.06 0.32
C GLU A 30 13.57 15.03 0.47
N ALA A 31 12.70 15.23 1.45
CA ALA A 31 11.47 14.46 1.58
C ALA A 31 10.52 14.80 0.42
N LYS A 32 9.96 13.76 -0.21
CA LYS A 32 8.93 13.91 -1.26
C LYS A 32 7.65 13.19 -0.87
N GLY A 33 6.54 13.65 -1.46
CA GLY A 33 5.25 13.00 -1.33
C GLY A 33 5.28 11.56 -1.85
N ILE A 34 4.47 10.73 -1.21
CA ILE A 34 4.26 9.33 -1.58
C ILE A 34 2.78 9.04 -1.72
N ALA A 35 2.44 7.85 -2.20
CA ALA A 35 1.08 7.36 -2.22
C ALA A 35 0.95 6.14 -1.28
N VAL A 36 0.02 6.20 -0.35
CA VAL A 36 -0.19 5.16 0.67
C VAL A 36 -1.66 4.79 0.75
N GLY A 37 -1.95 3.52 0.98
CA GLY A 37 -3.33 3.07 1.09
C GLY A 37 -3.44 1.58 1.35
N VAL A 38 -4.49 0.99 0.80
CA VAL A 38 -4.84 -0.43 0.97
C VAL A 38 -4.88 -1.13 -0.38
N ARG A 39 -4.84 -2.44 -0.38
CA ARG A 39 -5.11 -3.23 -1.57
C ARG A 39 -6.50 -3.84 -1.49
N LEU A 40 -7.33 -3.50 -2.46
CA LEU A 40 -8.65 -4.08 -2.63
C LEU A 40 -8.55 -5.38 -3.43
N GLU A 41 -9.28 -6.39 -3.02
CA GLU A 41 -9.42 -7.64 -3.76
C GLU A 41 -10.89 -7.93 -4.03
N HIS A 42 -11.17 -8.42 -5.24
CA HIS A 42 -12.52 -8.72 -5.70
C HIS A 42 -12.55 -10.06 -6.44
N PRO A 43 -13.73 -10.73 -6.54
CA PRO A 43 -13.93 -11.76 -7.53
C PRO A 43 -13.74 -11.20 -8.95
N ALA A 44 -12.87 -11.82 -9.76
CA ALA A 44 -12.60 -11.36 -11.13
C ALA A 44 -13.87 -11.29 -11.98
N GLY A 45 -14.77 -12.27 -11.83
CA GLY A 45 -16.06 -12.30 -12.54
C GLY A 45 -16.94 -11.08 -12.22
N LEU A 46 -16.88 -10.52 -11.02
CA LEU A 46 -17.60 -9.30 -10.68
C LEU A 46 -17.10 -8.11 -11.51
N ILE A 47 -15.79 -7.95 -11.62
CA ILE A 47 -15.19 -6.87 -12.42
C ILE A 47 -15.50 -7.06 -13.90
N ASP A 48 -15.41 -8.30 -14.41
CA ASP A 48 -15.81 -8.62 -15.79
C ASP A 48 -17.28 -8.24 -16.06
N GLN A 49 -18.20 -8.56 -15.15
CA GLN A 49 -19.62 -8.22 -15.28
C GLN A 49 -19.84 -6.70 -15.32
N ILE A 50 -19.17 -5.97 -14.45
CA ILE A 50 -19.29 -4.50 -14.36
C ILE A 50 -18.75 -3.85 -15.62
N GLN A 51 -17.55 -4.19 -16.03
CA GLN A 51 -16.86 -3.53 -17.14
C GLN A 51 -17.42 -3.89 -18.51
N TYR A 52 -17.86 -5.13 -18.68
CA TYR A 52 -18.46 -5.59 -19.95
C TYR A 52 -19.98 -5.47 -19.99
N HIS A 53 -20.61 -4.97 -18.92
CA HIS A 53 -22.08 -4.85 -18.80
C HIS A 53 -22.82 -6.16 -19.14
N ASN A 54 -22.22 -7.29 -18.77
CA ASN A 54 -22.74 -8.61 -19.10
C ASN A 54 -22.78 -9.52 -17.87
N ARG A 55 -23.98 -10.03 -17.55
CA ARG A 55 -24.19 -10.95 -16.41
C ARG A 55 -23.34 -12.23 -16.47
N ASN A 56 -22.96 -12.65 -17.66
CA ASN A 56 -22.11 -13.83 -17.88
C ASN A 56 -20.60 -13.49 -17.85
N GLY A 57 -20.23 -12.24 -17.53
CA GLY A 57 -18.86 -11.75 -17.52
C GLY A 57 -18.27 -11.64 -18.93
N ARG A 58 -16.96 -11.86 -19.03
CA ARG A 58 -16.18 -11.62 -20.29
C ARG A 58 -16.38 -12.66 -21.39
N GLY A 59 -16.98 -13.82 -21.07
CA GLY A 59 -17.12 -14.91 -22.06
C GLY A 59 -15.76 -15.48 -22.50
N LYS A 60 -15.73 -16.04 -23.72
CA LYS A 60 -14.54 -16.77 -24.25
C LYS A 60 -13.46 -15.86 -24.85
N TYR A 61 -13.85 -14.71 -25.36
CA TYR A 61 -12.99 -13.92 -26.27
C TYR A 61 -12.43 -12.64 -25.65
N LEU A 62 -13.05 -12.12 -24.61
CA LEU A 62 -12.61 -10.88 -23.97
C LEU A 62 -11.51 -11.16 -22.92
N PRO A 63 -10.55 -10.25 -22.76
CA PRO A 63 -9.53 -10.35 -21.71
C PRO A 63 -10.15 -10.18 -20.31
N ALA A 64 -9.39 -10.46 -19.27
CA ALA A 64 -9.78 -10.09 -17.91
C ALA A 64 -9.95 -8.57 -17.81
N ALA A 65 -11.08 -8.13 -17.26
CA ALA A 65 -11.41 -6.72 -17.21
C ALA A 65 -10.49 -5.93 -16.25
N GLU A 66 -10.20 -4.71 -16.65
CA GLU A 66 -9.39 -3.76 -15.88
C GLU A 66 -10.24 -2.54 -15.51
N TYR A 67 -9.85 -1.84 -14.46
CA TYR A 67 -10.41 -0.53 -14.12
C TYR A 67 -9.32 0.41 -13.63
N SER A 68 -9.56 1.69 -13.81
CA SER A 68 -8.80 2.76 -13.15
C SER A 68 -9.75 3.89 -12.78
N PHE A 69 -9.45 4.55 -11.69
CA PHE A 69 -10.14 5.77 -11.27
C PHE A 69 -9.20 6.69 -10.54
N VAL A 70 -9.52 7.96 -10.57
CA VAL A 70 -8.86 9.02 -9.82
C VAL A 70 -9.89 10.05 -9.39
N THR A 71 -9.75 10.53 -8.18
CA THR A 71 -10.57 11.63 -7.65
C THR A 71 -9.73 12.52 -6.74
N GLN A 72 -10.27 13.67 -6.37
CA GLN A 72 -9.67 14.57 -5.39
C GLN A 72 -10.52 14.57 -4.12
N VAL A 73 -9.89 14.35 -2.98
CA VAL A 73 -10.54 14.40 -1.67
C VAL A 73 -9.69 15.29 -0.75
N GLU A 74 -10.29 16.39 -0.30
CA GLU A 74 -9.63 17.35 0.60
C GLU A 74 -8.24 17.79 0.09
N GLY A 75 -8.16 18.09 -1.22
CA GLY A 75 -6.93 18.59 -1.85
C GLY A 75 -5.84 17.55 -2.07
N ARG A 76 -6.13 16.26 -1.92
CA ARG A 76 -5.21 15.15 -2.21
C ARG A 76 -5.80 14.21 -3.24
N GLY A 77 -4.95 13.68 -4.11
CA GLY A 77 -5.34 12.64 -5.06
C GLY A 77 -5.68 11.33 -4.33
N VAL A 78 -6.81 10.72 -4.70
CA VAL A 78 -7.18 9.36 -4.31
C VAL A 78 -7.40 8.58 -5.58
N TYR A 79 -6.68 7.47 -5.77
CA TYR A 79 -6.71 6.76 -7.03
C TYR A 79 -6.41 5.27 -6.91
N SER A 80 -6.88 4.52 -7.93
CA SER A 80 -6.48 3.14 -8.11
C SER A 80 -5.04 3.06 -8.61
N PHE A 81 -4.28 2.12 -8.07
CA PHE A 81 -2.88 1.92 -8.44
C PHE A 81 -2.59 0.46 -8.69
N CYS A 82 -1.85 0.19 -9.78
CA CYS A 82 -1.37 -1.16 -10.11
C CYS A 82 -2.50 -2.21 -10.05
N MET A 83 -3.56 -2.01 -10.84
CA MET A 83 -4.65 -2.97 -10.99
C MET A 83 -4.11 -4.27 -11.63
N CYS A 84 -4.42 -5.39 -11.00
CA CYS A 84 -3.98 -6.73 -11.39
C CYS A 84 -5.19 -7.61 -11.74
N PRO A 85 -5.65 -7.57 -13.00
CA PRO A 85 -6.78 -8.38 -13.45
C PRO A 85 -6.43 -9.86 -13.46
N GLY A 86 -7.33 -10.71 -12.95
CA GLY A 86 -7.09 -12.15 -12.84
C GLY A 86 -5.82 -12.50 -12.08
N GLY A 87 -5.47 -11.68 -11.07
CA GLY A 87 -4.20 -11.75 -10.35
C GLY A 87 -4.30 -12.22 -8.91
N PHE A 88 -3.22 -12.07 -8.18
CA PHE A 88 -3.06 -12.47 -6.78
C PHE A 88 -2.48 -11.33 -5.97
N ILE A 89 -2.74 -11.32 -4.67
CA ILE A 89 -2.02 -10.50 -3.70
C ILE A 89 -0.79 -11.29 -3.23
N VAL A 90 0.36 -10.63 -3.19
CA VAL A 90 1.64 -11.23 -2.81
C VAL A 90 2.33 -10.42 -1.73
N PRO A 91 3.13 -11.07 -0.84
CA PRO A 91 4.00 -10.36 0.10
C PRO A 91 5.04 -9.51 -0.63
N ALA A 92 5.33 -8.32 -0.12
CA ALA A 92 6.28 -7.39 -0.72
C ALA A 92 7.13 -6.63 0.31
N ALA A 93 7.13 -7.04 1.58
CA ALA A 93 7.94 -6.42 2.62
C ALA A 93 9.43 -6.59 2.33
N SER A 94 10.22 -5.53 2.55
CA SER A 94 11.67 -5.51 2.32
C SER A 94 12.48 -5.72 3.60
N GLY A 95 11.87 -5.61 4.77
CA GLY A 95 12.53 -5.73 6.07
C GLY A 95 11.84 -6.71 7.01
N PRO A 96 12.51 -7.07 8.11
CA PRO A 96 11.88 -7.82 9.20
C PRO A 96 10.81 -6.96 9.88
N GLU A 97 9.86 -7.62 10.54
CA GLU A 97 8.79 -6.95 11.31
C GLU A 97 7.96 -5.96 10.49
N GLN A 98 7.81 -6.21 9.21
CA GLN A 98 7.04 -5.40 8.27
C GLN A 98 6.07 -6.27 7.47
N VAL A 99 4.90 -5.73 7.15
CA VAL A 99 3.95 -6.31 6.20
C VAL A 99 3.59 -5.26 5.16
N VAL A 100 3.90 -5.60 3.93
CA VAL A 100 3.49 -4.86 2.73
C VAL A 100 2.95 -5.87 1.74
N VAL A 101 1.90 -5.51 1.04
CA VAL A 101 1.32 -6.35 0.00
C VAL A 101 1.40 -5.67 -1.36
N ASN A 102 1.59 -6.48 -2.39
CA ASN A 102 1.53 -6.04 -3.78
C ASN A 102 0.59 -6.96 -4.58
N GLY A 103 0.32 -6.62 -5.82
CA GLY A 103 -0.45 -7.44 -6.74
C GLY A 103 0.43 -7.97 -7.87
N MET A 104 0.04 -9.13 -8.37
CA MET A 104 0.68 -9.75 -9.53
C MET A 104 -0.37 -10.45 -10.38
N SER A 105 -0.36 -10.21 -11.70
CA SER A 105 -1.16 -10.96 -12.65
C SER A 105 -0.29 -12.01 -13.34
N PRO A 106 -0.70 -13.28 -13.38
CA PRO A 106 -0.07 -14.25 -14.27
C PRO A 106 -0.36 -13.89 -15.74
N SER A 107 0.45 -14.37 -16.66
CA SER A 107 0.33 -14.02 -18.08
C SER A 107 -1.05 -14.36 -18.68
N ASN A 108 -1.69 -15.41 -18.19
CA ASN A 108 -3.03 -15.81 -18.63
C ASN A 108 -4.17 -15.02 -17.97
N ARG A 109 -3.90 -14.24 -16.92
CA ARG A 109 -4.88 -13.44 -16.14
C ARG A 109 -6.13 -14.26 -15.77
N GLY A 110 -5.92 -15.52 -15.41
CA GLY A 110 -6.97 -16.54 -15.28
C GLY A 110 -7.34 -16.89 -13.84
N SER A 111 -6.86 -16.17 -12.83
CA SER A 111 -7.29 -16.42 -11.46
C SER A 111 -8.73 -15.98 -11.25
N ARG A 112 -9.37 -16.52 -10.20
CA ARG A 112 -10.71 -16.09 -9.80
C ARG A 112 -10.76 -14.71 -9.12
N TRP A 113 -9.59 -14.09 -8.92
CA TRP A 113 -9.43 -12.83 -8.22
C TRP A 113 -8.95 -11.73 -9.16
N SER A 114 -9.26 -10.51 -8.80
CA SER A 114 -8.65 -9.28 -9.31
C SER A 114 -8.37 -8.37 -8.13
N ASN A 115 -7.30 -7.59 -8.20
CA ASN A 115 -6.95 -6.69 -7.12
C ASN A 115 -6.36 -5.39 -7.63
N SER A 116 -6.44 -4.33 -6.80
CA SER A 116 -5.87 -3.02 -7.08
C SER A 116 -5.44 -2.34 -5.79
N GLY A 117 -4.35 -1.61 -5.81
CA GLY A 117 -4.11 -0.61 -4.79
C GLY A 117 -5.18 0.47 -4.84
N MET A 118 -5.59 0.99 -3.69
CA MET A 118 -6.36 2.20 -3.53
C MET A 118 -5.58 3.09 -2.59
N VAL A 119 -5.05 4.19 -3.13
CA VAL A 119 -4.04 4.98 -2.45
C VAL A 119 -4.44 6.46 -2.39
N VAL A 120 -3.92 7.11 -1.36
CA VAL A 120 -4.03 8.55 -1.12
C VAL A 120 -2.66 9.16 -1.31
N GLU A 121 -2.58 10.26 -2.04
CA GLU A 121 -1.40 11.10 -2.08
C GLU A 121 -1.13 11.71 -0.71
N ILE A 122 0.10 11.60 -0.23
CA ILE A 122 0.57 12.12 1.04
C ILE A 122 1.76 13.02 0.79
N GLN A 123 1.73 14.21 1.36
CA GLN A 123 2.82 15.16 1.34
C GLN A 123 3.56 15.17 2.69
N PRO A 124 4.82 15.60 2.76
CA PRO A 124 5.57 15.68 4.01
C PRO A 124 4.84 16.45 5.12
N GLU A 125 4.07 17.49 4.77
CA GLU A 125 3.30 18.31 5.70
C GLU A 125 2.18 17.53 6.40
N ASP A 126 1.58 16.55 5.72
CA ASP A 126 0.53 15.70 6.31
C ASP A 126 1.09 14.85 7.46
N ILE A 127 2.37 14.47 7.36
CA ILE A 127 3.07 13.66 8.38
C ILE A 127 3.52 14.53 9.55
N MET A 128 4.07 15.71 9.27
CA MET A 128 4.56 16.64 10.29
C MET A 128 3.45 17.16 11.20
N ASN A 129 2.22 17.18 10.73
CA ASN A 129 1.04 17.64 11.47
C ASN A 129 0.37 16.51 12.31
N ASP A 130 0.79 15.28 12.20
CA ASP A 130 0.28 14.17 13.02
C ASP A 130 1.16 13.98 14.27
N GLU A 131 0.69 14.47 15.43
CA GLU A 131 1.40 14.39 16.70
C GLU A 131 1.82 12.96 17.09
N ARG A 132 1.08 11.94 16.65
CA ARG A 132 1.40 10.53 16.92
C ARG A 132 2.66 10.05 16.19
N LEU A 133 3.03 10.72 15.10
CA LEU A 133 4.17 10.37 14.26
C LEU A 133 5.42 11.17 14.65
N THR A 134 5.26 12.37 15.20
CA THR A 134 6.37 13.26 15.59
C THR A 134 7.03 12.87 16.91
N MET A 135 6.33 12.16 17.81
CA MET A 135 6.86 11.77 19.11
C MET A 135 8.06 10.80 19.08
N ASN A 136 8.32 10.17 17.95
CA ASN A 136 9.45 9.25 17.79
C ASN A 136 10.72 9.89 17.18
N ASP A 137 10.65 11.16 16.78
CA ASP A 137 11.74 11.86 16.09
C ASP A 137 12.95 12.21 16.98
N GLU A 138 12.80 12.22 18.30
CA GLU A 138 13.88 12.58 19.23
C GLU A 138 14.96 11.48 19.37
N ALA A 139 14.65 10.24 19.00
CA ALA A 139 15.52 9.08 19.25
C ALA A 139 16.55 8.79 18.14
N GLU A 140 16.36 9.25 16.92
CA GLU A 140 17.22 8.95 15.75
C GLU A 140 17.82 10.21 15.10
N GLY A 141 18.49 11.09 15.83
CA GLY A 141 19.18 12.26 15.28
C GLY A 141 18.36 12.96 14.19
N SER A 142 18.08 14.23 14.34
CA SER A 142 17.17 15.02 13.49
C SER A 142 17.58 14.99 12.01
N HIS A 143 17.03 14.03 11.25
CA HIS A 143 17.10 13.94 9.80
C HIS A 143 15.69 14.16 9.21
N PRO A 144 15.22 15.43 9.11
CA PRO A 144 13.87 15.72 8.63
C PRO A 144 13.63 15.22 7.19
N GLU A 145 14.69 15.13 6.39
CA GLU A 145 14.66 14.58 5.03
C GLU A 145 14.27 13.09 4.97
N LEU A 146 14.34 12.35 6.09
CA LEU A 146 13.93 10.97 6.20
C LEU A 146 12.52 10.79 6.82
N ALA A 147 11.80 11.85 7.13
CA ALA A 147 10.50 11.78 7.81
C ALA A 147 9.49 10.88 7.07
N VAL A 148 9.38 11.01 5.75
CA VAL A 148 8.49 10.18 4.93
C VAL A 148 8.90 8.72 4.92
N LEU A 149 10.20 8.42 4.94
CA LEU A 149 10.71 7.06 5.04
C LEU A 149 10.36 6.43 6.41
N ARG A 150 10.56 7.18 7.50
CA ARG A 150 10.19 6.71 8.86
C ARG A 150 8.69 6.46 8.98
N PHE A 151 7.87 7.35 8.44
CA PHE A 151 6.42 7.17 8.37
C PHE A 151 6.04 5.87 7.66
N GLN A 152 6.63 5.62 6.50
CA GLN A 152 6.40 4.40 5.73
C GLN A 152 6.77 3.15 6.56
N GLU A 153 7.95 3.15 7.18
CA GLU A 153 8.44 2.03 7.99
C GLU A 153 7.56 1.76 9.21
N GLU A 154 7.11 2.82 9.88
CA GLU A 154 6.22 2.67 11.04
C GLU A 154 4.84 2.12 10.61
N LEU A 155 4.28 2.58 9.50
CA LEU A 155 3.02 2.05 8.99
C LEU A 155 3.13 0.57 8.61
N GLU A 156 4.22 0.17 7.96
CA GLU A 156 4.51 -1.22 7.63
C GLU A 156 4.71 -2.10 8.88
N ARG A 157 5.33 -1.53 9.92
CA ARG A 157 5.49 -2.18 11.22
C ARG A 157 4.15 -2.30 11.95
N GLN A 158 3.30 -1.30 11.91
CA GLN A 158 1.94 -1.39 12.44
C GLN A 158 1.13 -2.48 11.74
N CYS A 159 1.25 -2.62 10.41
CA CYS A 159 0.64 -3.74 9.70
C CYS A 159 1.13 -5.10 10.22
N TRP A 160 2.41 -5.25 10.51
CA TRP A 160 2.98 -6.47 11.07
C TRP A 160 2.45 -6.75 12.49
N LEU A 161 2.37 -5.74 13.35
CA LEU A 161 1.81 -5.86 14.69
C LEU A 161 0.35 -6.29 14.65
N GLN A 162 -0.46 -5.63 13.83
CA GLN A 162 -1.88 -5.94 13.62
C GLN A 162 -2.08 -7.28 12.91
N GLY A 163 -1.10 -7.72 12.13
CA GLY A 163 -1.04 -9.04 11.50
C GLY A 163 -0.63 -10.18 12.45
N GLY A 164 -0.54 -9.92 13.77
CA GLY A 164 -0.16 -10.90 14.78
C GLY A 164 1.32 -11.23 14.79
N ARG A 165 2.16 -10.27 14.39
CA ARG A 165 3.63 -10.40 14.29
C ARG A 165 4.07 -11.52 13.35
N ARG A 166 3.36 -11.66 12.24
CA ARG A 166 3.62 -12.61 11.17
C ARG A 166 3.43 -11.92 9.82
N GLN A 167 3.59 -12.67 8.73
CA GLN A 167 3.30 -12.19 7.39
C GLN A 167 1.78 -12.25 7.05
N THR A 168 0.92 -12.53 8.02
CA THR A 168 -0.52 -12.42 7.91
C THR A 168 -0.90 -10.94 7.75
N ALA A 169 -1.69 -10.60 6.75
CA ALA A 169 -2.06 -9.22 6.49
C ALA A 169 -3.31 -8.80 7.28
N PRO A 170 -3.28 -7.64 7.98
CA PRO A 170 -4.47 -7.07 8.57
C PRO A 170 -5.45 -6.67 7.46
N ALA A 171 -6.72 -7.05 7.60
CA ALA A 171 -7.73 -6.85 6.58
C ALA A 171 -9.09 -6.48 7.18
N GLN A 172 -9.89 -5.81 6.37
CA GLN A 172 -11.25 -5.39 6.70
C GLN A 172 -12.13 -5.46 5.45
N ARG A 173 -13.40 -5.80 5.61
CA ARG A 173 -14.37 -5.67 4.51
C ARG A 173 -14.54 -4.20 4.15
N MET A 174 -14.56 -3.88 2.88
CA MET A 174 -14.71 -2.51 2.38
C MET A 174 -15.97 -1.83 2.97
N ALA A 175 -17.11 -2.52 3.00
CA ALA A 175 -18.34 -1.98 3.58
C ALA A 175 -18.26 -1.71 5.08
N ASP A 176 -17.45 -2.45 5.82
CA ASP A 176 -17.24 -2.23 7.25
C ASP A 176 -16.23 -1.10 7.48
N PHE A 177 -15.19 -1.02 6.63
CA PHE A 177 -14.22 0.07 6.66
C PHE A 177 -14.92 1.43 6.48
N THR A 178 -15.74 1.58 5.44
CA THR A 178 -16.47 2.84 5.16
C THR A 178 -17.50 3.18 6.24
N ARG A 179 -18.04 2.17 6.95
CA ARG A 179 -18.98 2.36 8.07
C ARG A 179 -18.30 2.43 9.43
N ARG A 180 -16.96 2.38 9.47
CA ARG A 180 -16.15 2.38 10.68
C ARG A 180 -16.54 1.25 11.66
N LYS A 181 -16.75 0.04 11.14
CA LYS A 181 -17.13 -1.16 11.91
C LYS A 181 -16.08 -2.23 11.79
N LEU A 182 -15.91 -3.03 12.85
CA LEU A 182 -15.07 -4.21 12.80
C LEU A 182 -15.71 -5.28 11.90
N SER A 183 -14.92 -5.93 11.06
CA SER A 183 -15.34 -7.12 10.33
C SER A 183 -15.18 -8.34 11.22
N TYR A 184 -16.26 -9.07 11.46
CA TYR A 184 -16.21 -10.29 12.26
C TYR A 184 -15.77 -11.51 11.44
N ASP A 185 -15.94 -11.45 10.14
CA ASP A 185 -15.53 -12.46 9.18
C ASP A 185 -14.90 -11.80 7.96
N LEU A 186 -14.01 -12.51 7.30
CA LEU A 186 -13.36 -12.07 6.06
C LEU A 186 -13.70 -13.06 4.94
N PRO A 187 -13.89 -12.58 3.70
CA PRO A 187 -14.00 -13.46 2.56
C PRO A 187 -12.69 -14.19 2.30
N GLU A 188 -12.74 -15.23 1.47
CA GLU A 188 -11.54 -15.84 0.94
C GLU A 188 -10.67 -14.81 0.19
N SER A 189 -9.38 -15.01 0.20
CA SER A 189 -8.39 -14.14 -0.44
C SER A 189 -7.33 -14.95 -1.17
N SER A 190 -6.70 -14.35 -2.15
CA SER A 190 -5.54 -14.92 -2.84
C SER A 190 -4.24 -14.77 -2.06
N TYR A 191 -4.21 -14.00 -0.97
CA TYR A 191 -3.01 -13.76 -0.19
C TYR A 191 -2.61 -15.01 0.61
N SER A 192 -1.58 -15.70 0.16
CA SER A 192 -1.20 -17.03 0.70
C SER A 192 -0.79 -17.05 2.17
N PRO A 193 -0.16 -16.00 2.76
CA PRO A 193 0.12 -16.00 4.19
C PRO A 193 -1.12 -15.85 5.09
N GLY A 194 -2.27 -15.55 4.50
CA GLY A 194 -3.55 -15.41 5.20
C GLY A 194 -3.87 -14.00 5.67
N LEU A 195 -5.11 -13.81 6.05
CA LEU A 195 -5.65 -12.56 6.55
C LEU A 195 -6.04 -12.67 8.01
N ILE A 196 -5.98 -11.54 8.72
CA ILE A 196 -6.54 -11.38 10.06
C ILE A 196 -7.46 -10.16 10.08
N SER A 197 -8.64 -10.30 10.69
CA SER A 197 -9.54 -9.16 10.86
C SER A 197 -8.91 -8.10 11.76
N SER A 198 -8.86 -6.88 11.26
CA SER A 198 -8.28 -5.75 11.97
C SER A 198 -9.02 -4.46 11.59
N PRO A 199 -9.32 -3.58 12.55
CA PRO A 199 -10.04 -2.33 12.29
C PRO A 199 -9.12 -1.28 11.66
N LEU A 200 -8.80 -1.42 10.37
CA LEU A 200 -7.90 -0.51 9.63
C LEU A 200 -8.29 0.95 9.81
N HIS A 201 -9.60 1.24 9.77
CA HIS A 201 -10.17 2.59 9.96
C HIS A 201 -9.87 3.21 11.34
N PHE A 202 -9.39 2.43 12.29
CA PHE A 202 -9.13 2.88 13.66
C PHE A 202 -7.65 3.17 13.90
N TRP A 203 -6.75 2.28 13.46
CA TRP A 203 -5.34 2.43 13.77
C TRP A 203 -4.49 3.07 12.64
N MET A 204 -4.95 3.00 11.39
CA MET A 204 -4.31 3.76 10.33
C MET A 204 -4.53 5.27 10.54
N PRO A 205 -3.61 6.13 10.07
CA PRO A 205 -3.77 7.58 10.17
C PRO A 205 -5.09 8.08 9.59
N GLU A 206 -5.77 8.99 10.31
CA GLU A 206 -7.09 9.50 9.93
C GLU A 206 -7.06 10.23 8.57
N PHE A 207 -5.98 10.95 8.28
CA PHE A 207 -5.83 11.65 7.00
C PHE A 207 -5.76 10.69 5.80
N ILE A 208 -5.46 9.39 6.02
CA ILE A 208 -5.54 8.34 5.01
C ILE A 208 -6.94 7.72 5.01
N THR A 209 -7.39 7.23 6.16
CA THR A 209 -8.65 6.48 6.26
C THR A 209 -9.88 7.35 5.96
N GLY A 210 -9.86 8.60 6.36
CA GLY A 210 -10.90 9.57 6.06
C GLY A 210 -11.06 9.79 4.56
N ARG A 211 -9.95 9.96 3.84
CA ARG A 211 -9.96 10.13 2.37
C ARG A 211 -10.32 8.86 1.61
N LEU A 212 -9.90 7.70 2.08
CA LEU A 212 -10.27 6.42 1.48
C LEU A 212 -11.76 6.06 1.67
N SER A 213 -12.43 6.67 2.65
CA SER A 213 -13.82 6.37 3.00
C SER A 213 -14.84 7.19 2.21
N GLN A 214 -14.41 8.23 1.50
CA GLN A 214 -15.24 9.13 0.68
C GLN A 214 -15.31 8.66 -0.75
#